data_85078ba9cf3c6d28c04ebf4ea00ab00a
#
_entry.id   85078ba9cf3c6d28c04ebf4ea00ab00a
#
_cell.length_a   1.000
_cell.length_b   1.000
_cell.length_c   1.000
_cell.angle_alpha   90.00
_cell.angle_beta   90.00
_cell.angle_gamma   90.00
#
_symmetry.space_group_name_H-M   'P 1'
#
loop_
_entity.id
_entity.type
_entity.pdbx_description
1 polymer ?
#
loop_
_entity_poly.entity_id
_entity_poly.type
_entity_poly.pdbx_seq_one_letter_code
_entity_poly.pdbx_strand_id
1 'polypeptide(L)'
;MFVVLKGARTVIARPDGFVAICPTGNPGMATAGTGDVLTGMIVGLLAQRVPAWEAACAATYFHGSAGDLASQHLGQAGMLASDLIAQIPYALQRTATA
;
A
#
# COMPACT_ATOMS: atom_id res chain seq x y z
N MET A 1 -2.95 -12.20 15.63
CA MET A 1 -2.33 -12.17 14.31
C MET A 1 -3.01 -11.12 13.46
N PHE A 2 -2.25 -10.28 12.79
CA PHE A 2 -2.75 -9.34 11.79
C PHE A 2 -2.60 -9.98 10.42
N VAL A 3 -3.64 -9.88 9.61
CA VAL A 3 -3.65 -10.49 8.27
C VAL A 3 -3.93 -9.41 7.24
N VAL A 4 -3.09 -9.35 6.21
CA VAL A 4 -3.28 -8.46 5.05
C VAL A 4 -3.55 -9.33 3.84
N LEU A 5 -4.78 -9.29 3.34
CA LEU A 5 -5.19 -10.06 2.17
C LEU A 5 -5.26 -9.13 0.98
N LYS A 6 -4.34 -9.33 0.04
CA LYS A 6 -4.29 -8.52 -1.19
C LYS A 6 -5.28 -9.06 -2.22
N GLY A 7 -5.85 -8.15 -2.99
CA GLY A 7 -6.79 -8.49 -4.04
C GLY A 7 -7.25 -7.23 -4.75
N ALA A 8 -8.40 -7.27 -5.42
CA ALA A 8 -9.01 -6.09 -6.03
C ALA A 8 -9.20 -4.98 -4.99
N ARG A 9 -9.47 -5.38 -3.73
CA ARG A 9 -9.43 -4.51 -2.57
C ARG A 9 -8.65 -5.22 -1.49
N THR A 10 -7.62 -4.55 -0.95
CA THR A 10 -6.83 -5.12 0.14
C THR A 10 -7.62 -5.04 1.43
N VAL A 11 -7.69 -6.15 2.15
CA VAL A 11 -8.41 -6.29 3.40
C VAL A 11 -7.40 -6.53 4.52
N ILE A 12 -7.54 -5.79 5.63
CA ILE A 12 -6.65 -5.90 6.79
C ILE A 12 -7.49 -6.34 7.97
N ALA A 13 -7.13 -7.46 8.58
CA ALA A 13 -7.88 -8.04 9.70
C ALA A 13 -7.05 -8.01 10.99
N ARG A 14 -7.71 -7.70 12.12
CA ARG A 14 -7.13 -7.74 13.46
C ARG A 14 -7.51 -9.03 14.18
N PRO A 15 -6.74 -9.41 15.24
CA PRO A 15 -7.08 -10.58 16.04
C PRO A 15 -8.46 -10.53 16.70
N ASP A 16 -8.99 -9.31 16.95
CA ASP A 16 -10.32 -9.13 17.57
C ASP A 16 -11.47 -9.23 16.58
N GLY A 17 -11.18 -9.54 15.31
CA GLY A 17 -12.19 -9.67 14.27
C GLY A 17 -12.52 -8.39 13.53
N PHE A 18 -11.95 -7.24 13.93
CA PHE A 18 -12.16 -6.00 13.19
C PHE A 18 -11.46 -6.07 11.83
N VAL A 19 -12.14 -5.59 10.79
CA VAL A 19 -11.65 -5.64 9.40
C VAL A 19 -11.72 -4.26 8.79
N ALA A 20 -10.65 -3.86 8.12
CA ALA A 20 -10.60 -2.63 7.33
C ALA A 20 -10.41 -2.98 5.85
N ILE A 21 -11.06 -2.22 4.97
CA ILE A 21 -10.92 -2.37 3.53
C ILE A 21 -10.20 -1.14 2.99
N CYS A 22 -9.09 -1.35 2.29
CA CYS A 22 -8.30 -0.25 1.75
C CYS A 22 -9.00 0.36 0.52
N PRO A 23 -9.21 1.70 0.50
CA PRO A 23 -9.87 2.34 -0.63
C PRO A 23 -8.95 2.65 -1.81
N THR A 24 -7.65 2.50 -1.66
CA THR A 24 -6.66 2.84 -2.69
C THR A 24 -6.15 1.59 -3.40
N GLY A 25 -5.57 1.80 -4.56
CA GLY A 25 -5.01 0.73 -5.37
C GLY A 25 -5.81 0.48 -6.64
N ASN A 26 -5.21 -0.27 -7.57
CA ASN A 26 -5.83 -0.60 -8.86
C ASN A 26 -5.30 -1.94 -9.37
N PRO A 27 -5.97 -2.54 -10.38
CA PRO A 27 -5.53 -3.84 -10.92
C PRO A 27 -4.13 -3.86 -11.52
N GLY A 28 -3.59 -2.72 -11.96
CA GLY A 28 -2.23 -2.62 -12.48
C GLY A 28 -1.17 -2.98 -11.45
N MET A 29 -1.53 -2.95 -10.16
CA MET A 29 -0.62 -3.33 -9.08
C MET A 29 -0.42 -4.84 -8.95
N ALA A 30 -1.16 -5.66 -9.69
CA ALA A 30 -0.98 -7.10 -9.73
C ALA A 30 0.20 -7.46 -10.65
N THR A 31 1.36 -6.92 -10.36
CA THR A 31 2.60 -7.19 -11.08
C THR A 31 3.66 -7.65 -10.10
N ALA A 32 4.68 -8.36 -10.61
CA ALA A 32 5.71 -8.97 -9.77
C ALA A 32 6.43 -7.91 -8.93
N GLY A 33 6.61 -8.19 -7.65
CA GLY A 33 7.37 -7.36 -6.73
C GLY A 33 6.56 -6.33 -5.95
N THR A 34 5.32 -6.03 -6.32
CA THR A 34 4.51 -5.04 -5.59
C THR A 34 4.18 -5.49 -4.17
N GLY A 35 4.00 -6.80 -3.95
CA GLY A 35 3.80 -7.36 -2.63
C GLY A 35 5.03 -7.19 -1.74
N ASP A 36 6.21 -7.34 -2.30
CA ASP A 36 7.47 -7.14 -1.58
C ASP A 36 7.63 -5.68 -1.16
N VAL A 37 7.21 -4.74 -2.01
CA VAL A 37 7.21 -3.32 -1.68
C VAL A 37 6.29 -3.05 -0.49
N LEU A 38 5.09 -3.60 -0.48
CA LEU A 38 4.15 -3.45 0.64
C LEU A 38 4.75 -4.01 1.92
N THR A 39 5.35 -5.19 1.87
CA THR A 39 6.01 -5.81 3.02
C THR A 39 7.09 -4.88 3.56
N GLY A 40 7.93 -4.31 2.68
CA GLY A 40 8.98 -3.38 3.07
C GLY A 40 8.43 -2.13 3.74
N MET A 41 7.32 -1.59 3.24
CA MET A 41 6.66 -0.42 3.84
C MET A 41 6.14 -0.73 5.25
N ILE A 42 5.51 -1.89 5.43
CA ILE A 42 5.01 -2.31 6.75
C ILE A 42 6.18 -2.46 7.73
N VAL A 43 7.23 -3.17 7.32
CA VAL A 43 8.41 -3.40 8.16
C VAL A 43 9.08 -2.06 8.52
N GLY A 44 9.18 -1.14 7.55
CA GLY A 44 9.76 0.17 7.80
C GLY A 44 9.01 0.96 8.87
N LEU A 45 7.68 0.92 8.85
CA LEU A 45 6.87 1.58 9.87
C LEU A 45 6.99 0.90 11.22
N LEU A 46 7.01 -0.43 11.26
CA LEU A 46 7.22 -1.18 12.50
C LEU A 46 8.59 -0.85 13.11
N ALA A 47 9.62 -0.70 12.29
CA ALA A 47 10.95 -0.32 12.75
C ALA A 47 10.97 1.07 13.38
N GLN A 48 10.05 1.95 12.98
CA GLN A 48 9.86 3.28 13.55
C GLN A 48 8.92 3.27 14.76
N ARG A 49 8.58 2.08 15.26
CA ARG A 49 7.72 1.86 16.43
C ARG A 49 6.26 2.28 16.21
N VAL A 50 5.81 2.29 14.97
CA VAL A 50 4.39 2.46 14.68
C VAL A 50 3.68 1.16 15.08
N PRO A 51 2.57 1.23 15.85
CA PRO A 51 1.84 0.02 16.24
C PRO A 51 1.41 -0.80 15.02
N ALA A 52 1.32 -2.11 15.19
CA ALA A 52 1.13 -3.04 14.08
C ALA A 52 -0.12 -2.74 13.24
N TRP A 53 -1.24 -2.43 13.90
CA TRP A 53 -2.49 -2.11 13.18
C TRP A 53 -2.32 -0.87 12.31
N GLU A 54 -1.81 0.21 12.91
CA GLU A 54 -1.59 1.48 12.22
C GLU A 54 -0.55 1.33 11.11
N ALA A 55 0.49 0.53 11.34
CA ALA A 55 1.52 0.26 10.32
C ALA A 55 0.91 -0.47 9.12
N ALA A 56 0.10 -1.49 9.37
CA ALA A 56 -0.55 -2.24 8.29
C ALA A 56 -1.52 -1.36 7.50
N CYS A 57 -2.34 -0.57 8.18
CA CYS A 57 -3.33 0.30 7.52
C CYS A 57 -2.64 1.41 6.74
N ALA A 58 -1.69 2.10 7.35
CA ALA A 58 -0.98 3.21 6.71
C ALA A 58 -0.17 2.72 5.50
N ALA A 59 0.61 1.66 5.67
CA ALA A 59 1.41 1.12 4.58
C ALA A 59 0.53 0.69 3.40
N THR A 60 -0.57 0.01 3.67
CA THR A 60 -1.50 -0.45 2.63
C THR A 60 -2.11 0.73 1.89
N TYR A 61 -2.54 1.76 2.63
CA TYR A 61 -3.12 2.96 2.02
C TYR A 61 -2.12 3.68 1.12
N PHE A 62 -0.91 3.95 1.62
CA PHE A 62 0.11 4.67 0.86
C PHE A 62 0.65 3.83 -0.30
N HIS A 63 0.76 2.52 -0.13
CA HIS A 63 1.12 1.61 -1.21
C HIS A 63 0.10 1.69 -2.35
N GLY A 64 -1.19 1.60 -2.03
CA GLY A 64 -2.25 1.74 -3.02
C GLY A 64 -2.27 3.10 -3.67
N SER A 65 -2.09 4.17 -2.89
CA SER A 65 -2.05 5.55 -3.40
C SER A 65 -0.88 5.74 -4.35
N ALA A 66 0.30 5.20 -4.03
CA ALA A 66 1.47 5.26 -4.92
C ALA A 66 1.21 4.50 -6.22
N GLY A 67 0.56 3.34 -6.14
CA GLY A 67 0.16 2.59 -7.33
C GLY A 67 -0.82 3.35 -8.21
N ASP A 68 -1.76 4.07 -7.59
CA ASP A 68 -2.71 4.90 -8.34
C ASP A 68 -2.00 6.05 -9.05
N LEU A 69 -1.04 6.69 -8.40
CA LEU A 69 -0.22 7.74 -9.04
C LEU A 69 0.58 7.17 -10.21
N ALA A 70 1.20 6.01 -10.04
CA ALA A 70 1.95 5.37 -11.11
C ALA A 70 1.05 5.05 -12.30
N SER A 71 -0.16 4.55 -12.06
CA SER A 71 -1.09 4.21 -13.13
C SER A 71 -1.60 5.44 -13.89
N GLN A 72 -1.69 6.60 -13.23
CA GLN A 72 -2.06 7.85 -13.90
C GLN A 72 -1.04 8.28 -14.94
N HIS A 73 0.24 7.98 -14.71
CA HIS A 73 1.32 8.35 -15.63
C HIS A 73 1.59 7.29 -16.69
N LEU A 74 1.49 6.00 -16.31
CA LEU A 74 1.97 4.89 -17.15
C LEU A 74 0.86 3.98 -17.64
N GLY A 75 -0.36 4.12 -17.11
CA GLY A 75 -1.43 3.16 -17.33
C GLY A 75 -1.21 1.89 -16.51
N GLN A 76 -2.29 1.14 -16.28
CA GLN A 76 -2.23 -0.06 -15.44
C GLN A 76 -1.38 -1.16 -16.06
N ALA A 77 -1.46 -1.34 -17.38
CA ALA A 77 -0.75 -2.41 -18.07
C ALA A 77 0.76 -2.22 -18.11
N GLY A 78 1.23 -0.97 -18.09
CA GLY A 78 2.66 -0.66 -18.18
C GLY A 78 3.36 -0.49 -16.85
N MET A 79 2.63 -0.57 -15.73
CA MET A 79 3.19 -0.29 -14.42
C MET A 79 4.02 -1.47 -13.89
N LEU A 80 5.20 -1.16 -13.35
CA LEU A 80 6.08 -2.09 -12.67
C LEU A 80 6.20 -1.71 -11.18
N ALA A 81 6.71 -2.64 -10.36
CA ALA A 81 6.92 -2.38 -8.94
C ALA A 81 7.84 -1.18 -8.70
N SER A 82 8.88 -1.00 -9.52
CA SER A 82 9.79 0.15 -9.41
C SER A 82 9.08 1.48 -9.68
N ASP A 83 8.08 1.48 -10.55
CA ASP A 83 7.28 2.68 -10.84
C ASP A 83 6.45 3.07 -9.61
N LEU A 84 5.90 2.10 -8.90
CA LEU A 84 5.17 2.33 -7.66
C LEU A 84 6.11 2.91 -6.59
N ILE A 85 7.30 2.34 -6.42
CA ILE A 85 8.29 2.82 -5.45
C ILE A 85 8.59 4.29 -5.69
N ALA A 86 8.77 4.69 -6.94
CA ALA A 86 9.08 6.08 -7.30
C ALA A 86 7.98 7.06 -6.88
N GLN A 87 6.75 6.59 -6.74
CA GLN A 87 5.60 7.43 -6.37
C GLN A 87 5.34 7.48 -4.86
N ILE A 88 5.99 6.64 -4.05
CA ILE A 88 5.75 6.61 -2.61
C ILE A 88 5.96 7.99 -1.95
N PRO A 89 7.06 8.73 -2.22
CA PRO A 89 7.23 10.05 -1.62
C PRO A 89 6.10 11.02 -1.96
N TYR A 90 5.61 10.97 -3.19
CA TYR A 90 4.52 11.85 -3.63
C TYR A 90 3.19 11.48 -2.98
N ALA A 91 2.93 10.19 -2.78
CA ALA A 91 1.74 9.75 -2.07
C ALA A 91 1.73 10.26 -0.61
N LEU A 92 2.87 10.17 0.07
CA LEU A 92 3.03 10.67 1.43
C LEU A 92 2.87 12.19 1.47
N GLN A 93 3.45 12.91 0.53
CA GLN A 93 3.39 14.36 0.45
C GLN A 93 1.95 14.86 0.26
N ARG A 94 1.17 14.22 -0.61
CA ARG A 94 -0.22 14.60 -0.85
C ARG A 94 -1.06 14.50 0.41
N THR A 95 -0.85 13.46 1.21
CA THR A 95 -1.57 13.31 2.47
C THR A 95 -1.17 14.39 3.47
N ALA A 96 0.11 14.76 3.52
CA ALA A 96 0.60 15.77 4.44
C ALA A 96 0.05 17.17 4.12
N THR A 97 -0.29 17.43 2.85
CA THR A 97 -0.80 18.74 2.41
C THR A 97 -2.32 18.83 2.36
N ALA A 98 -3.01 17.71 2.58
CA ALA A 98 -4.48 17.66 2.56
C ALA A 98 -5.14 18.15 3.91
#